data_25cda34a97b546849d01ae836e249b01
#
_entry.id   25cda34a97b546849d01ae836e249b01
#
_cell.length_a   1.000
_cell.length_b   1.000
_cell.length_c   1.000
_cell.angle_alpha   90.00
_cell.angle_beta   90.00
_cell.angle_gamma   90.00
#
_symmetry.space_group_name_H-M   'P 1'
#
loop_
_entity.id
_entity.type
_entity.pdbx_description
1 polymer ?
#
loop_
_entity_poly.entity_id
_entity_poly.type
_entity_poly.pdbx_seq_one_letter_code
_entity_poly.pdbx_strand_id
1 'polypeptide(L)'
;MANRNGGDTLPVPISQLKLDRSLQNCGRTRVSRAYQSCNAPTIWAYDQDTAPVSWSASVSEEQKKRSLEITNPSGQEVVLVPLDRCVITGQTYVQGGVADCLLLSMREFCLVEFKTNAYDTDHLSDRISDGSRQLWHTYDGVIHPCCERTGIAIEKVVSEITFQIVLSEMMQLTMASATIQDTQFKFFTEHGILLFVSRQKTFG
;
A
#
# COMPACT_ATOMS: atom_id res chain seq x y z
N MET A 1 4.71 -16.29 -12.50
CA MET A 1 3.63 -17.17 -11.99
C MET A 1 3.52 -16.89 -10.50
N ALA A 2 2.44 -16.28 -10.04
CA ALA A 2 2.21 -16.07 -8.62
C ALA A 2 1.92 -17.44 -7.98
N ASN A 3 2.78 -17.86 -7.08
CA ASN A 3 2.65 -19.14 -6.38
C ASN A 3 1.46 -19.02 -5.40
N ARG A 4 0.31 -19.54 -5.78
CA ARG A 4 -0.74 -19.91 -4.83
C ARG A 4 -0.30 -21.22 -4.19
N ASN A 5 0.55 -21.14 -3.19
CA ASN A 5 0.87 -22.31 -2.39
C ASN A 5 -0.30 -22.59 -1.45
N GLY A 6 -1.05 -23.65 -1.74
CA GLY A 6 -1.96 -24.28 -0.82
C GLY A 6 -1.17 -24.94 0.33
N GLY A 7 -0.96 -24.20 1.39
CA GLY A 7 -0.53 -24.66 2.69
C GLY A 7 -1.24 -23.82 3.75
N ASP A 8 -1.74 -24.45 4.80
CA ASP A 8 -2.59 -23.84 5.86
C ASP A 8 -1.93 -22.72 6.68
N THR A 9 -0.73 -22.28 6.35
CA THR A 9 0.04 -21.28 7.10
C THR A 9 0.10 -19.95 6.34
N LEU A 10 -0.46 -18.91 6.95
CA LEU A 10 -0.34 -17.55 6.44
C LEU A 10 1.12 -17.07 6.51
N PRO A 11 1.55 -16.17 5.57
CA PRO A 11 2.81 -15.45 5.68
C PRO A 11 3.02 -14.86 7.06
N VAL A 12 4.27 -14.90 7.54
CA VAL A 12 4.59 -14.43 8.88
C VAL A 12 4.16 -12.98 9.13
N PRO A 13 4.35 -12.02 8.20
CA PRO A 13 3.89 -10.65 8.40
C PRO A 13 2.38 -10.53 8.63
N ILE A 14 1.58 -11.31 7.90
CA ILE A 14 0.11 -11.33 8.09
C ILE A 14 -0.24 -11.92 9.47
N SER A 15 0.43 -13.01 9.84
CA SER A 15 0.18 -13.73 11.09
C SER A 15 0.55 -12.90 12.32
N GLN A 16 1.69 -12.23 12.31
CA GLN A 16 2.16 -11.35 13.40
C GLN A 16 1.18 -10.22 13.70
N LEU A 17 0.66 -9.60 12.65
CA LEU A 17 -0.32 -8.52 12.74
C LEU A 17 -1.76 -9.03 12.91
N LYS A 18 -1.98 -10.35 12.91
CA LYS A 18 -3.30 -11.00 12.92
C LYS A 18 -4.27 -10.41 11.88
N LEU A 19 -3.77 -9.95 10.75
CA LEU A 19 -4.55 -9.17 9.78
C LEU A 19 -5.79 -9.91 9.27
N ASP A 20 -5.71 -11.23 9.05
CA ASP A 20 -6.86 -12.01 8.59
C ASP A 20 -8.02 -11.97 9.60
N ARG A 21 -7.70 -11.96 10.90
CA ARG A 21 -8.68 -11.84 11.97
C ARG A 21 -9.13 -10.41 12.18
N SER A 22 -8.20 -9.47 12.13
CA SER A 22 -8.47 -8.05 12.39
C SER A 22 -9.40 -7.45 11.34
N LEU A 23 -9.19 -7.79 10.07
CA LEU A 23 -9.94 -7.24 8.93
C LEU A 23 -11.07 -8.17 8.42
N GLN A 24 -11.40 -9.25 9.13
CA GLN A 24 -12.34 -10.26 8.65
C GLN A 24 -13.76 -9.74 8.32
N ASN A 25 -14.16 -8.63 8.93
CA ASN A 25 -15.48 -8.01 8.75
C ASN A 25 -15.43 -6.68 7.97
N CYS A 26 -14.27 -6.30 7.42
CA CYS A 26 -14.11 -5.04 6.71
C CYS A 26 -14.50 -5.11 5.23
N GLY A 27 -14.62 -6.30 4.66
CA GLY A 27 -14.92 -6.46 3.25
C GLY A 27 -15.44 -7.85 2.88
N ARG A 28 -15.53 -8.07 1.57
CA ARG A 28 -16.06 -9.32 1.01
C ARG A 28 -15.04 -10.44 0.97
N THR A 29 -13.76 -10.12 0.96
CA THR A 29 -12.67 -11.08 0.83
C THR A 29 -11.78 -11.02 2.05
N ARG A 30 -11.49 -12.17 2.65
CA ARG A 30 -10.53 -12.27 3.75
C ARG A 30 -9.11 -12.06 3.27
N VAL A 31 -8.24 -11.55 4.14
CA VAL A 31 -6.80 -11.38 3.85
C VAL A 31 -6.19 -12.71 3.41
N SER A 32 -6.51 -13.82 4.08
CA SER A 32 -6.04 -15.16 3.75
C SER A 32 -6.36 -15.65 2.33
N ARG A 33 -7.32 -15.03 1.65
CA ARG A 33 -7.71 -15.36 0.27
C ARG A 33 -7.24 -14.33 -0.75
N ALA A 34 -6.86 -13.15 -0.30
CA ALA A 34 -6.55 -12.00 -1.15
C ALA A 34 -5.05 -11.76 -1.33
N TYR A 35 -4.23 -12.11 -0.33
CA TYR A 35 -2.82 -11.78 -0.35
C TYR A 35 -2.04 -12.49 -1.47
N GLN A 36 -0.97 -11.87 -1.85
CA GLN A 36 0.07 -12.43 -2.72
C GLN A 36 1.40 -12.31 -1.98
N SER A 37 2.29 -13.31 -2.07
CA SER A 37 3.63 -13.23 -1.49
C SER A 37 4.69 -13.54 -2.54
N CYS A 38 5.86 -12.90 -2.39
CA CYS A 38 6.97 -13.04 -3.30
C CYS A 38 8.30 -12.72 -2.59
N ASN A 39 9.38 -13.35 -3.05
CA ASN A 39 10.76 -13.09 -2.60
C ASN A 39 11.69 -12.68 -3.77
N ALA A 40 11.11 -12.34 -4.93
CA ALA A 40 11.89 -11.92 -6.08
C ALA A 40 12.65 -10.60 -5.80
N PRO A 41 13.84 -10.40 -6.40
CA PRO A 41 14.66 -9.21 -6.18
C PRO A 41 14.00 -7.92 -6.69
N THR A 42 13.12 -8.04 -7.69
CA THR A 42 12.34 -6.91 -8.22
C THR A 42 10.94 -7.37 -8.56
N ILE A 43 9.96 -6.58 -8.14
CA ILE A 43 8.53 -6.82 -8.33
C ILE A 43 7.88 -5.50 -8.73
N TRP A 44 6.86 -5.54 -9.57
CA TRP A 44 6.10 -4.39 -10.04
C TRP A 44 4.67 -4.48 -9.54
N ALA A 45 4.28 -3.63 -8.59
CA ALA A 45 2.89 -3.51 -8.16
C ALA A 45 2.16 -2.45 -8.98
N TYR A 46 0.93 -2.72 -9.37
CA TYR A 46 0.14 -1.84 -10.23
C TYR A 46 -1.35 -1.92 -9.92
N ASP A 47 -1.99 -0.76 -10.04
CA ASP A 47 -3.44 -0.66 -9.98
C ASP A 47 -4.07 -1.09 -11.32
N GLN A 48 -5.25 -1.69 -11.23
CA GLN A 48 -6.08 -2.08 -12.36
C GLN A 48 -7.41 -1.33 -12.27
N ASP A 49 -7.85 -0.69 -13.35
CA ASP A 49 -9.06 0.14 -13.35
C ASP A 49 -10.32 -0.58 -12.85
N THR A 50 -10.40 -1.89 -13.05
CA THR A 50 -11.59 -2.71 -12.76
C THR A 50 -11.35 -3.86 -11.78
N ALA A 51 -10.12 -4.08 -11.35
CA ALA A 51 -9.72 -5.18 -10.46
C ALA A 51 -8.86 -4.65 -9.30
N PRO A 52 -8.76 -5.39 -8.19
CA PRO A 52 -7.84 -5.04 -7.11
C PRO A 52 -6.39 -4.97 -7.57
N VAL A 53 -5.56 -4.19 -6.86
CA VAL A 53 -4.12 -4.11 -7.07
C VAL A 53 -3.49 -5.50 -7.09
N SER A 54 -2.57 -5.68 -8.01
CA SER A 54 -1.78 -6.90 -8.16
C SER A 54 -0.32 -6.57 -8.41
N TRP A 55 0.53 -7.57 -8.43
CA TRP A 55 1.92 -7.41 -8.81
C TRP A 55 2.43 -8.52 -9.73
N SER A 56 3.57 -8.26 -10.41
CA SER A 56 4.25 -9.23 -11.26
C SER A 56 5.76 -8.99 -11.24
N ALA A 57 6.54 -10.04 -11.42
CA ALA A 57 7.99 -9.94 -11.63
C ALA A 57 8.32 -9.45 -13.07
N SER A 58 7.34 -9.45 -13.97
CA SER A 58 7.52 -8.99 -15.35
C SER A 58 6.26 -8.27 -15.82
N VAL A 59 6.41 -7.03 -16.24
CA VAL A 59 5.36 -6.16 -16.79
C VAL A 59 5.87 -5.48 -18.07
N SER A 60 4.96 -5.01 -18.92
CA SER A 60 5.34 -4.23 -20.11
C SER A 60 5.98 -2.89 -19.73
N GLU A 61 6.76 -2.31 -20.64
CA GLU A 61 7.37 -0.98 -20.42
C GLU A 61 6.32 0.09 -20.17
N GLU A 62 5.17 0.00 -20.84
CA GLU A 62 4.07 0.94 -20.61
C GLU A 62 3.48 0.79 -19.19
N GLN A 63 3.36 -0.43 -18.72
CA GLN A 63 2.86 -0.68 -17.37
C GLN A 63 3.86 -0.26 -16.29
N LYS A 64 5.17 -0.39 -16.52
CA LYS A 64 6.21 0.11 -15.61
C LYS A 64 6.06 1.60 -15.30
N LYS A 65 5.66 2.41 -16.30
CA LYS A 65 5.46 3.85 -16.15
C LYS A 65 4.35 4.22 -15.15
N ARG A 66 3.49 3.27 -14.83
CA ARG A 66 2.33 3.43 -13.93
C ARG A 66 2.38 2.49 -12.73
N SER A 67 3.52 1.85 -12.49
CA SER A 67 3.71 0.86 -11.43
C SER A 67 4.63 1.38 -10.33
N LEU A 68 4.51 0.77 -9.17
CA LEU A 68 5.49 0.84 -8.09
C LEU A 68 6.54 -0.26 -8.30
N GLU A 69 7.77 0.12 -8.52
CA GLU A 69 8.92 -0.77 -8.51
C GLU A 69 9.31 -1.10 -7.07
N ILE A 70 9.24 -2.36 -6.73
CA ILE A 70 9.62 -2.86 -5.41
C ILE A 70 10.94 -3.60 -5.56
N THR A 71 11.99 -3.10 -4.91
CA THR A 71 13.31 -3.73 -4.84
C THR A 71 13.44 -4.48 -3.52
N ASN A 72 13.82 -5.75 -3.59
CA ASN A 72 13.96 -6.66 -2.46
C ASN A 72 15.35 -7.36 -2.49
N PRO A 73 16.42 -6.61 -2.20
CA PRO A 73 17.80 -7.14 -2.33
C PRO A 73 18.12 -8.25 -1.34
N SER A 74 17.45 -8.27 -0.20
CA SER A 74 17.62 -9.31 0.82
C SER A 74 16.92 -10.63 0.47
N GLY A 75 16.00 -10.64 -0.53
CA GLY A 75 15.19 -11.80 -0.89
C GLY A 75 14.22 -12.24 0.23
N GLN A 76 13.89 -11.32 1.15
CA GLN A 76 12.91 -11.61 2.20
C GLN A 76 11.51 -11.82 1.62
N GLU A 77 10.61 -12.44 2.39
CA GLU A 77 9.23 -12.53 1.99
C GLU A 77 8.56 -11.15 2.06
N VAL A 78 8.10 -10.65 0.92
CA VAL A 78 7.25 -9.46 0.82
C VAL A 78 5.84 -9.91 0.49
N VAL A 79 4.86 -9.28 1.12
CA VAL A 79 3.44 -9.61 0.96
C VAL A 79 2.69 -8.39 0.47
N LEU A 80 1.84 -8.55 -0.54
CA LEU A 80 0.86 -7.58 -0.98
C LEU A 80 -0.53 -8.02 -0.56
N VAL A 81 -1.27 -7.13 0.11
CA VAL A 81 -2.68 -7.30 0.45
C VAL A 81 -3.47 -6.22 -0.27
N PRO A 82 -4.27 -6.56 -1.31
CA PRO A 82 -5.14 -5.59 -1.96
C PRO A 82 -6.26 -5.18 -0.98
N LEU A 83 -6.40 -3.88 -0.74
CA LEU A 83 -7.36 -3.35 0.24
C LEU A 83 -8.63 -2.88 -0.43
N ASP A 84 -8.55 -1.85 -1.29
CA ASP A 84 -9.72 -1.31 -1.97
C ASP A 84 -10.41 -2.37 -2.85
N ARG A 85 -11.72 -2.38 -2.83
CA ARG A 85 -12.58 -3.33 -3.55
C ARG A 85 -12.35 -4.81 -3.23
N CYS A 86 -11.51 -5.13 -2.27
CA CYS A 86 -11.16 -6.50 -1.91
C CYS A 86 -11.33 -6.78 -0.41
N VAL A 87 -10.32 -6.49 0.39
CA VAL A 87 -10.32 -6.75 1.84
C VAL A 87 -11.14 -5.71 2.60
N ILE A 88 -11.16 -4.47 2.12
CA ILE A 88 -11.97 -3.38 2.67
C ILE A 88 -12.96 -2.96 1.60
N THR A 89 -14.27 -3.14 1.87
CA THR A 89 -15.34 -2.78 0.94
C THR A 89 -16.46 -2.08 1.68
N GLY A 90 -17.04 -1.05 1.04
CA GLY A 90 -18.21 -0.34 1.56
C GLY A 90 -17.89 1.06 2.10
N GLN A 91 -18.74 2.01 1.74
CA GLN A 91 -18.60 3.42 2.10
C GLN A 91 -18.76 3.71 3.60
N THR A 92 -19.21 2.76 4.39
CA THR A 92 -19.48 2.92 5.82
C THR A 92 -18.21 2.98 6.67
N TYR A 93 -17.07 2.53 6.16
CA TYR A 93 -15.84 2.44 6.95
C TYR A 93 -14.90 3.61 6.74
N VAL A 94 -14.91 4.25 5.56
CA VAL A 94 -13.91 5.27 5.25
C VAL A 94 -14.55 6.45 4.53
N GLN A 95 -14.81 7.52 5.25
CA GLN A 95 -15.09 8.82 4.61
C GLN A 95 -13.77 9.29 3.97
N GLY A 96 -13.68 9.28 2.65
CA GLY A 96 -12.50 9.77 1.93
C GLY A 96 -11.78 8.75 1.06
N GLY A 97 -12.24 7.49 1.02
CA GLY A 97 -11.65 6.42 0.21
C GLY A 97 -10.74 5.47 0.99
N VAL A 98 -10.45 4.34 0.39
CA VAL A 98 -9.58 3.28 0.94
C VAL A 98 -8.29 3.26 0.13
N ALA A 99 -7.14 3.12 0.80
CA ALA A 99 -5.86 2.90 0.14
C ALA A 99 -5.91 1.62 -0.73
N ASP A 100 -5.22 1.64 -1.85
CA ASP A 100 -5.30 0.57 -2.84
C ASP A 100 -4.74 -0.75 -2.32
N CYS A 101 -3.58 -0.72 -1.66
CA CYS A 101 -3.00 -1.93 -1.07
C CYS A 101 -2.10 -1.67 0.14
N LEU A 102 -1.78 -2.77 0.83
CA LEU A 102 -0.81 -2.84 1.90
C LEU A 102 0.34 -3.75 1.45
N LEU A 103 1.56 -3.25 1.57
CA LEU A 103 2.79 -4.02 1.41
C LEU A 103 3.38 -4.31 2.79
N LEU A 104 3.81 -5.53 3.01
CA LEU A 104 4.34 -6.01 4.29
C LEU A 104 5.64 -6.77 4.10
N SER A 105 6.56 -6.58 5.02
CA SER A 105 7.64 -7.50 5.33
C SER A 105 7.65 -7.81 6.83
N MET A 106 8.63 -8.55 7.30
CA MET A 106 8.81 -8.82 8.74
C MET A 106 8.95 -7.55 9.58
N ARG A 107 9.45 -6.46 8.99
CA ARG A 107 9.80 -5.23 9.70
C ARG A 107 9.01 -4.02 9.24
N GLU A 108 8.43 -4.08 8.05
CA GLU A 108 7.84 -2.91 7.41
C GLU A 108 6.35 -3.10 7.14
N PHE A 109 5.60 -2.04 7.40
CA PHE A 109 4.20 -1.86 7.06
C PHE A 109 4.09 -0.63 6.16
N CYS A 110 3.72 -0.82 4.90
CA CYS A 110 3.63 0.26 3.93
C CYS A 110 2.25 0.29 3.26
N LEU A 111 1.45 1.33 3.53
CA LEU A 111 0.23 1.58 2.77
C LEU A 111 0.55 2.27 1.46
N VAL A 112 -0.10 1.86 0.38
CA VAL A 112 0.13 2.36 -0.97
C VAL A 112 -1.17 2.84 -1.61
N GLU A 113 -1.09 4.01 -2.22
CA GLU A 113 -2.15 4.62 -3.02
C GLU A 113 -1.63 4.97 -4.43
N PHE A 114 -2.34 4.54 -5.47
CA PHE A 114 -2.00 4.80 -6.85
C PHE A 114 -2.81 5.99 -7.40
N LYS A 115 -2.12 7.03 -7.85
CA LYS A 115 -2.68 8.20 -8.53
C LYS A 115 -2.17 8.28 -9.97
N THR A 116 -2.12 7.15 -10.65
CA THR A 116 -1.49 7.00 -11.98
C THR A 116 -2.40 7.36 -13.14
N ASN A 117 -3.70 7.52 -12.91
CA ASN A 117 -4.71 7.84 -13.94
C ASN A 117 -4.94 9.34 -14.16
N ALA A 118 -4.21 10.21 -13.46
CA ALA A 118 -4.33 11.65 -13.67
C ALA A 118 -3.49 12.07 -14.88
N TYR A 119 -4.13 12.77 -15.82
CA TYR A 119 -3.49 13.29 -17.02
C TYR A 119 -3.23 14.80 -16.94
N ASP A 120 -3.71 15.45 -15.88
CA ASP A 120 -3.67 16.89 -15.69
C ASP A 120 -2.72 17.27 -14.55
N THR A 121 -1.71 18.07 -14.87
CA THR A 121 -0.71 18.58 -13.92
C THR A 121 -1.26 19.67 -13.01
N ASP A 122 -2.32 20.39 -13.42
CA ASP A 122 -2.87 21.51 -12.67
C ASP A 122 -3.53 21.09 -11.35
N HIS A 123 -3.92 19.82 -11.25
CA HIS A 123 -4.55 19.25 -10.04
C HIS A 123 -3.63 18.27 -9.28
N LEU A 124 -2.34 18.26 -9.56
CA LEU A 124 -1.42 17.29 -8.97
C LEU A 124 -1.30 17.44 -7.43
N SER A 125 -1.27 18.68 -6.93
CA SER A 125 -1.28 18.96 -5.50
C SER A 125 -2.53 18.37 -4.81
N ASP A 126 -3.69 18.51 -5.45
CA ASP A 126 -4.94 17.97 -4.94
C ASP A 126 -4.93 16.44 -4.92
N ARG A 127 -4.33 15.81 -5.94
CA ARG A 127 -4.18 14.35 -6.02
C ARG A 127 -3.31 13.78 -4.91
N ILE A 128 -2.21 14.47 -4.58
CA ILE A 128 -1.34 14.06 -3.48
C ILE A 128 -2.04 14.26 -2.14
N SER A 129 -2.72 15.39 -1.96
CA SER A 129 -3.52 15.67 -0.77
C SER A 129 -4.63 14.62 -0.59
N ASP A 130 -5.34 14.27 -1.65
CA ASP A 130 -6.36 13.21 -1.61
C ASP A 130 -5.76 11.84 -1.29
N GLY A 131 -4.62 11.50 -1.92
CA GLY A 131 -3.92 10.24 -1.65
C GLY A 131 -3.45 10.14 -0.20
N SER A 132 -2.84 11.21 0.34
CA SER A 132 -2.39 11.23 1.72
C SER A 132 -3.55 11.07 2.71
N ARG A 133 -4.69 11.71 2.44
CA ARG A 133 -5.91 11.56 3.22
C ARG A 133 -6.48 10.13 3.17
N GLN A 134 -6.51 9.48 1.98
CA GLN A 134 -6.95 8.10 1.84
C GLN A 134 -6.05 7.13 2.63
N LEU A 135 -4.73 7.31 2.54
CA LEU A 135 -3.76 6.53 3.30
C LEU A 135 -3.98 6.65 4.81
N TRP A 136 -4.10 7.90 5.30
CA TRP A 136 -4.34 8.15 6.72
C TRP A 136 -5.65 7.57 7.20
N HIS A 137 -6.76 7.82 6.50
CA HIS A 137 -8.07 7.29 6.88
C HIS A 137 -8.11 5.77 6.85
N THR A 138 -7.41 5.14 5.93
CA THR A 138 -7.32 3.67 5.90
C THR A 138 -6.56 3.14 7.11
N TYR A 139 -5.45 3.78 7.47
CA TYR A 139 -4.66 3.41 8.64
C TYR A 139 -5.40 3.67 9.94
N ASP A 140 -5.68 4.93 10.22
CA ASP A 140 -6.23 5.42 11.50
C ASP A 140 -7.70 5.05 11.69
N GLY A 141 -8.49 5.11 10.61
CA GLY A 141 -9.93 4.83 10.66
C GLY A 141 -10.30 3.36 10.57
N VAL A 142 -9.45 2.50 10.01
CA VAL A 142 -9.80 1.09 9.77
C VAL A 142 -8.77 0.13 10.34
N ILE A 143 -7.53 0.13 9.82
CA ILE A 143 -6.58 -0.94 10.12
C ILE A 143 -6.13 -0.89 11.56
N HIS A 144 -5.68 0.25 12.04
CA HIS A 144 -5.18 0.42 13.40
C HIS A 144 -6.23 0.05 14.44
N PRO A 145 -7.49 0.57 14.41
CA PRO A 145 -8.52 0.17 15.37
C PRO A 145 -8.90 -1.32 15.27
N CYS A 146 -8.85 -1.90 14.06
CA CYS A 146 -9.12 -3.33 13.88
C CYS A 146 -8.02 -4.20 14.51
N CYS A 147 -6.77 -3.80 14.38
CA CYS A 147 -5.64 -4.49 15.01
C CYS A 147 -5.69 -4.35 16.53
N GLU A 148 -5.95 -3.16 17.06
CA GLU A 148 -6.11 -2.93 18.51
C GLU A 148 -7.19 -3.82 19.12
N ARG A 149 -8.36 -3.95 18.47
CA ARG A 149 -9.43 -4.86 18.95
C ARG A 149 -9.00 -6.32 19.01
N THR A 150 -7.99 -6.73 18.25
CA THR A 150 -7.42 -8.09 18.33
C THR A 150 -6.18 -8.18 19.21
N GLY A 151 -5.86 -7.09 19.93
CA GLY A 151 -4.75 -7.00 20.87
C GLY A 151 -3.39 -6.82 20.18
N ILE A 152 -3.37 -6.21 18.99
CA ILE A 152 -2.15 -5.91 18.22
C ILE A 152 -1.94 -4.39 18.18
N ALA A 153 -0.81 -3.93 18.71
CA ALA A 153 -0.25 -2.61 18.46
C ALA A 153 0.75 -2.73 17.30
N ILE A 154 0.40 -2.17 16.14
CA ILE A 154 1.18 -2.33 14.90
C ILE A 154 2.61 -1.86 15.13
N GLU A 155 2.80 -0.73 15.81
CA GLU A 155 4.09 -0.07 16.10
C GLU A 155 5.03 -0.93 16.98
N LYS A 156 4.47 -1.93 17.67
CA LYS A 156 5.25 -2.90 18.48
C LYS A 156 5.63 -4.16 17.70
N VAL A 157 4.99 -4.39 16.56
CA VAL A 157 5.21 -5.57 15.72
C VAL A 157 6.16 -5.28 14.58
N VAL A 158 6.00 -4.12 13.94
CA VAL A 158 6.88 -3.66 12.86
C VAL A 158 7.79 -2.55 13.34
N SER A 159 8.97 -2.44 12.78
CA SER A 159 9.93 -1.37 13.10
C SER A 159 9.72 -0.12 12.24
N GLU A 160 9.01 -0.24 11.13
CA GLU A 160 8.78 0.87 10.21
C GLU A 160 7.34 0.87 9.68
N ILE A 161 6.68 2.03 9.80
CA ILE A 161 5.39 2.31 9.19
C ILE A 161 5.60 3.46 8.21
N THR A 162 5.28 3.22 6.94
CA THR A 162 5.42 4.21 5.86
C THR A 162 4.17 4.25 5.00
N PHE A 163 3.97 5.39 4.33
CA PHE A 163 2.92 5.56 3.35
C PHE A 163 3.53 5.93 2.01
N GLN A 164 2.94 5.44 0.93
CA GLN A 164 3.46 5.61 -0.42
C GLN A 164 2.38 6.09 -1.36
N ILE A 165 2.59 7.21 -2.05
CA ILE A 165 1.77 7.65 -3.18
C ILE A 165 2.57 7.37 -4.45
N VAL A 166 1.94 6.65 -5.38
CA VAL A 166 2.52 6.30 -6.68
C VAL A 166 1.88 7.16 -7.76
N LEU A 167 2.68 8.00 -8.40
CA LEU A 167 2.28 8.80 -9.54
C LEU A 167 2.74 8.13 -10.84
N SER A 168 2.14 8.47 -11.99
CA SER A 168 2.70 8.07 -13.28
C SER A 168 4.06 8.73 -13.50
N GLU A 169 4.89 8.15 -14.37
CA GLU A 169 6.22 8.68 -14.70
C GLU A 169 6.16 10.14 -15.17
N MET A 170 5.21 10.47 -16.04
CA MET A 170 5.04 11.81 -16.59
C MET A 170 4.70 12.82 -15.47
N MET A 171 3.83 12.45 -14.53
CA MET A 171 3.47 13.32 -13.42
C MET A 171 4.63 13.55 -12.46
N GLN A 172 5.42 12.53 -12.17
CA GLN A 172 6.57 12.64 -11.28
C GLN A 172 7.65 13.56 -11.85
N LEU A 173 7.87 13.54 -13.16
CA LEU A 173 8.83 14.42 -13.84
C LEU A 173 8.41 15.90 -13.89
N THR A 174 7.11 16.17 -13.84
CA THR A 174 6.56 17.53 -13.95
C THR A 174 6.41 18.24 -12.61
N MET A 175 6.53 17.52 -11.49
CA MET A 175 6.37 18.11 -10.15
C MET A 175 7.55 18.95 -9.73
N ALA A 176 7.26 20.14 -9.20
CA ALA A 176 8.22 20.88 -8.41
C ALA A 176 8.54 20.08 -7.13
N SER A 177 9.79 19.73 -6.91
CA SER A 177 10.25 19.00 -5.73
C SER A 177 9.82 19.66 -4.41
N ALA A 178 9.71 20.97 -4.39
CA ALA A 178 9.25 21.75 -3.24
C ALA A 178 7.83 21.38 -2.77
N THR A 179 6.89 21.20 -3.70
CA THR A 179 5.50 20.82 -3.36
C THR A 179 5.42 19.43 -2.71
N ILE A 180 6.21 18.49 -3.23
CA ILE A 180 6.30 17.15 -2.65
C ILE A 180 6.86 17.24 -1.23
N GLN A 181 7.98 17.93 -1.05
CA GLN A 181 8.65 18.04 0.25
C GLN A 181 7.76 18.74 1.29
N ASP A 182 7.05 19.81 0.91
CA ASP A 182 6.12 20.49 1.81
C ASP A 182 4.98 19.56 2.27
N THR A 183 4.41 18.78 1.34
CA THR A 183 3.35 17.81 1.68
C THR A 183 3.87 16.69 2.58
N GLN A 184 5.05 16.15 2.30
CA GLN A 184 5.70 15.12 3.11
C GLN A 184 6.00 15.63 4.52
N PHE A 185 6.52 16.86 4.63
CA PHE A 185 6.83 17.49 5.91
C PHE A 185 5.56 17.74 6.74
N LYS A 186 4.52 18.29 6.13
CA LYS A 186 3.22 18.51 6.81
C LYS A 186 2.65 17.18 7.31
N PHE A 187 2.62 16.16 6.45
CA PHE A 187 2.09 14.85 6.80
C PHE A 187 2.86 14.23 7.98
N PHE A 188 4.19 14.28 7.95
CA PHE A 188 5.01 13.80 9.05
C PHE A 188 4.76 14.58 10.35
N THR A 189 4.64 15.91 10.26
CA THR A 189 4.39 16.76 11.42
C THR A 189 3.03 16.47 12.06
N GLU A 190 2.02 16.16 11.25
CA GLU A 190 0.66 15.89 11.73
C GLU A 190 0.50 14.46 12.27
N HIS A 191 1.15 13.48 11.66
CA HIS A 191 0.86 12.07 11.90
C HIS A 191 2.04 11.24 12.42
N GLY A 192 3.26 11.77 12.36
CA GLY A 192 4.48 11.05 12.79
C GLY A 192 4.89 9.91 11.84
N ILE A 193 4.26 9.78 10.67
CA ILE A 193 4.51 8.73 9.69
C ILE A 193 5.14 9.32 8.44
N LEU A 194 6.16 8.65 7.90
CA LEU A 194 6.80 9.07 6.65
C LEU A 194 5.90 8.81 5.45
N LEU A 195 5.67 9.85 4.66
CA LEU A 195 4.98 9.79 3.39
C LEU A 195 6.00 9.88 2.25
N PHE A 196 6.00 8.91 1.35
CA PHE A 196 6.79 8.93 0.14
C PHE A 196 5.89 9.19 -1.09
N VAL A 197 6.36 10.05 -1.98
CA VAL A 197 5.74 10.27 -3.30
C VAL A 197 6.76 9.80 -4.32
N SER A 198 6.71 8.52 -4.67
CA SER A 198 7.72 7.86 -5.48
C SER A 198 7.16 6.60 -6.14
N ARG A 199 7.74 6.22 -7.27
CA ARG A 199 7.50 4.95 -7.96
C ARG A 199 8.47 3.84 -7.55
N GLN A 200 9.27 4.08 -6.52
CA GLN A 200 10.26 3.12 -6.03
C GLN A 200 10.09 2.89 -4.53
N LYS A 201 10.17 1.63 -4.13
CA LYS A 201 10.19 1.18 -2.73
C LYS A 201 11.26 0.10 -2.59
N THR A 202 12.10 0.22 -1.59
CA THR A 202 13.08 -0.80 -1.26
C THR A 202 12.71 -1.41 0.10
N PHE A 203 12.68 -2.73 0.16
CA PHE A 203 12.58 -3.50 1.39
C PHE A 203 13.99 -3.93 1.82
N GLY A 204 14.40 -3.51 3.00
CA GLY A 204 15.74 -3.73 3.57
C GLY A 204 15.84 -4.84 4.60
#